data_400ed3ae78bfccfdab4ee9491e20368d
#
_entry.id   400ed3ae78bfccfdab4ee9491e20368d
#
_cell.length_a   1.000
_cell.length_b   1.000
_cell.length_c   1.000
_cell.angle_alpha   90.00
_cell.angle_beta   90.00
_cell.angle_gamma   90.00
#
_symmetry.space_group_name_H-M   'P 1'
#
loop_
_entity.id
_entity.type
_entity.pdbx_description
1 polymer ?
#
loop_
_entity_poly.entity_id
_entity_poly.type
_entity_poly.pdbx_seq_one_letter_code
_entity_poly.pdbx_strand_id
1 'polypeptide(L)'
;KTGLIIKHQLLRWEAGGHECARRQSPLRSSCHALFTVMMGQVMSKNTQQAFVLAATSSDCGKTTVTLGLLALFKQRGLRVQPFKVGPDYLDTSWHQAVTGVASRNLDGFMLPPDTVNALFARHMADVDIGVIEGVMGLYDGYGRDPHYCSSAGIARQLGCPVILLVEGKAVSTSLAATVMGFQHFDPQLNIAGVLINQVNSQGHYQLLKDAIEHYCQLPVLGYIPTMPQISLPSRHLGLVSATAFSDNAEHWQHFASTLEQTVDIERLLTLTTLSSLPDAAPIAQLDPQLAQGLTLAIAYDEAFHFYYQDNLDLFANAGVKIQRFSPLHDKQLPTAEMVWFAGGYPELYAAQLAENHSMLASVRAAHQRGVAIYGECGGLMYLGETLVDQQQQIHQMAGILPGQSVMGDRLVRFGYCESQALEGNLLTAPGEMLRGHEFHYSDFISPLPAQLAFCKRRDGVISQQWQGGWQQGNTFGCYQHLHFAACPASATRWLQAARQVAQ
;
A
#
# COMPACT_ATOMS: atom_id res chain seq x y z
N LYS A 1 38.87 -15.76 -18.42
CA LYS A 1 39.40 -16.45 -19.62
C LYS A 1 38.27 -17.08 -20.46
N THR A 2 37.12 -17.38 -19.91
CA THR A 2 35.98 -18.01 -20.61
C THR A 2 35.20 -17.02 -21.51
N GLY A 3 35.13 -15.74 -21.13
CA GLY A 3 34.41 -14.70 -21.89
C GLY A 3 35.06 -14.30 -23.23
N LEU A 4 36.37 -14.52 -23.37
CA LEU A 4 37.10 -14.16 -24.59
C LEU A 4 36.92 -15.21 -25.71
N ILE A 5 36.71 -16.46 -25.35
CA ILE A 5 36.50 -17.56 -26.31
C ILE A 5 35.13 -17.48 -26.97
N ILE A 6 34.12 -17.05 -26.22
CA ILE A 6 32.74 -16.89 -26.73
C ILE A 6 32.66 -15.73 -27.76
N LYS A 7 33.40 -14.63 -27.51
CA LYS A 7 33.43 -13.48 -28.40
C LYS A 7 34.10 -13.79 -29.74
N HIS A 8 35.09 -14.69 -29.72
CA HIS A 8 35.82 -15.10 -30.95
C HIS A 8 35.04 -16.11 -31.80
N GLN A 9 34.14 -16.88 -31.21
CA GLN A 9 33.25 -17.79 -31.94
C GLN A 9 32.06 -17.06 -32.56
N LEU A 10 31.52 -16.01 -31.92
CA LEU A 10 30.47 -15.17 -32.47
C LEU A 10 30.90 -14.40 -33.71
N LEU A 11 32.12 -13.85 -33.72
CA LEU A 11 32.65 -13.12 -34.88
C LEU A 11 32.96 -14.02 -36.08
N ARG A 12 33.17 -15.32 -35.87
CA ARG A 12 33.29 -16.28 -37.02
C ARG A 12 31.94 -16.71 -37.60
N TRP A 13 30.85 -16.55 -36.86
CA TRP A 13 29.51 -16.92 -37.31
C TRP A 13 28.87 -15.82 -38.16
N GLU A 14 29.16 -14.57 -37.90
CA GLU A 14 28.71 -13.43 -38.72
C GLU A 14 29.41 -13.37 -40.10
N ALA A 15 30.64 -13.83 -40.19
CA ALA A 15 31.38 -13.84 -41.46
C ALA A 15 31.02 -15.00 -42.42
N GLY A 16 30.30 -16.02 -41.96
CA GLY A 16 29.89 -17.19 -42.76
C GLY A 16 28.43 -17.19 -43.25
N GLY A 17 27.69 -16.10 -43.01
CA GLY A 17 26.23 -16.08 -43.14
C GLY A 17 25.65 -15.83 -44.55
N HIS A 18 26.46 -15.73 -45.61
CA HIS A 18 25.94 -15.34 -46.93
C HIS A 18 25.65 -16.46 -47.92
N GLU A 19 25.83 -17.74 -47.60
CA GLU A 19 25.66 -18.81 -48.59
C GLU A 19 24.60 -19.90 -48.28
N CYS A 20 23.69 -19.71 -47.35
CA CYS A 20 22.67 -20.72 -47.03
C CYS A 20 21.24 -20.20 -47.07
N ALA A 21 20.89 -19.49 -48.17
CA ALA A 21 19.53 -19.00 -48.39
C ALA A 21 18.77 -19.83 -49.41
N ARG A 22 18.67 -21.15 -49.28
CA ARG A 22 17.68 -22.01 -50.00
C ARG A 22 17.63 -23.41 -49.38
N ARG A 23 16.94 -23.56 -48.23
CA ARG A 23 16.19 -24.77 -47.82
C ARG A 23 15.41 -24.48 -46.57
N GLN A 24 14.10 -24.44 -46.67
CA GLN A 24 13.21 -24.45 -45.50
C GLN A 24 13.33 -25.80 -44.80
N SER A 25 13.87 -25.84 -43.59
CA SER A 25 13.85 -27.01 -42.72
C SER A 25 13.28 -26.64 -41.35
N PRO A 26 12.56 -27.55 -40.71
CA PRO A 26 11.87 -27.28 -39.43
C PRO A 26 12.80 -27.03 -38.22
N LEU A 27 14.10 -26.99 -38.44
CA LEU A 27 15.12 -26.74 -37.39
C LEU A 27 15.24 -25.27 -36.95
N ARG A 28 14.65 -24.31 -37.72
CA ARG A 28 14.71 -22.89 -37.34
C ARG A 28 13.81 -22.51 -36.14
N SER A 29 12.67 -23.17 -35.99
CA SER A 29 11.76 -22.88 -34.87
C SER A 29 12.33 -23.43 -33.55
N SER A 30 13.04 -24.55 -33.57
CA SER A 30 13.68 -25.14 -32.36
C SER A 30 14.90 -24.35 -31.91
N CYS A 31 15.69 -23.75 -32.83
CA CYS A 31 16.82 -22.91 -32.42
C CYS A 31 16.39 -21.57 -31.81
N HIS A 32 15.28 -20.97 -32.32
CA HIS A 32 14.77 -19.72 -31.77
C HIS A 32 14.15 -19.94 -30.39
N ALA A 33 13.42 -21.04 -30.20
CA ALA A 33 12.88 -21.44 -28.92
C ALA A 33 13.97 -21.78 -27.90
N LEU A 34 15.02 -22.51 -28.32
CA LEU A 34 16.19 -22.81 -27.47
C LEU A 34 17.01 -21.53 -27.14
N PHE A 35 17.14 -20.61 -28.08
CA PHE A 35 17.83 -19.33 -27.83
C PHE A 35 17.04 -18.44 -26.88
N THR A 36 15.71 -18.37 -27.00
CA THR A 36 14.83 -17.65 -26.09
C THR A 36 14.82 -18.29 -24.69
N VAL A 37 14.82 -19.62 -24.60
CA VAL A 37 14.93 -20.35 -23.32
C VAL A 37 16.33 -20.23 -22.71
N MET A 38 17.41 -20.24 -23.50
CA MET A 38 18.77 -20.03 -22.99
C MET A 38 19.04 -18.57 -22.60
N MET A 39 18.49 -17.59 -23.31
CA MET A 39 18.59 -16.19 -22.89
C MET A 39 17.74 -15.92 -21.65
N GLY A 40 16.59 -16.57 -21.46
CA GLY A 40 15.81 -16.53 -20.21
C GLY A 40 16.53 -17.23 -19.02
N GLN A 41 17.47 -18.14 -19.27
CA GLN A 41 18.26 -18.79 -18.21
C GLN A 41 19.61 -18.14 -17.92
N VAL A 42 20.05 -17.18 -18.74
CA VAL A 42 21.32 -16.43 -18.56
C VAL A 42 21.05 -15.05 -17.89
N MET A 43 19.81 -14.69 -17.64
CA MET A 43 19.52 -13.61 -16.67
C MET A 43 20.06 -14.07 -15.30
N SER A 44 21.20 -13.55 -14.94
CA SER A 44 21.91 -13.84 -13.68
C SER A 44 20.90 -13.78 -12.52
N LYS A 45 20.87 -14.80 -11.67
CA LYS A 45 19.97 -14.99 -10.53
C LYS A 45 20.00 -13.87 -9.46
N ASN A 46 20.55 -12.68 -9.74
CA ASN A 46 20.80 -11.62 -8.76
C ASN A 46 20.44 -10.20 -9.19
N THR A 47 19.77 -9.97 -10.32
CA THR A 47 19.35 -8.61 -10.67
C THR A 47 17.89 -8.42 -10.32
N GLN A 48 17.62 -7.69 -9.24
CA GLN A 48 16.27 -7.31 -8.83
C GLN A 48 15.89 -6.00 -9.50
N GLN A 49 14.65 -5.90 -9.93
CA GLN A 49 14.07 -4.67 -10.44
C GLN A 49 13.16 -4.05 -9.39
N ALA A 50 13.20 -2.73 -9.26
CA ALA A 50 12.14 -2.00 -8.56
C ALA A 50 12.08 -0.56 -9.07
N PHE A 51 10.89 0.03 -9.03
CA PHE A 51 10.68 1.43 -9.39
C PHE A 51 9.49 2.04 -8.65
N VAL A 52 9.53 3.36 -8.54
CA VAL A 52 8.38 4.13 -8.10
C VAL A 52 7.61 4.61 -9.33
N LEU A 53 6.35 4.22 -9.47
CA LEU A 53 5.43 4.81 -10.42
C LEU A 53 4.82 6.05 -9.79
N ALA A 54 5.27 7.22 -10.18
CA ALA A 54 4.77 8.49 -9.69
C ALA A 54 4.17 9.33 -10.83
N ALA A 55 3.34 10.31 -10.50
CA ALA A 55 2.72 11.16 -11.50
C ALA A 55 2.94 12.64 -11.20
N THR A 56 2.56 13.50 -12.15
CA THR A 56 2.67 14.95 -12.00
C THR A 56 1.63 15.54 -11.05
N SER A 57 0.52 14.82 -10.79
CA SER A 57 -0.54 15.22 -9.85
C SER A 57 -1.37 14.03 -9.41
N SER A 58 -2.33 14.27 -8.52
CA SER A 58 -3.43 13.32 -8.28
C SER A 58 -4.26 13.15 -9.56
N ASP A 59 -5.03 12.07 -9.64
CA ASP A 59 -5.96 11.74 -10.73
C ASP A 59 -5.35 11.52 -12.12
N CYS A 60 -4.02 11.49 -12.23
CA CYS A 60 -3.32 11.10 -13.48
C CYS A 60 -3.44 9.60 -13.83
N GLY A 61 -4.16 8.80 -13.02
CA GLY A 61 -4.37 7.38 -13.27
C GLY A 61 -3.27 6.46 -12.75
N LYS A 62 -2.48 6.89 -11.74
CA LYS A 62 -1.42 6.07 -11.12
C LYS A 62 -1.89 4.68 -10.74
N THR A 63 -2.94 4.60 -9.91
CA THR A 63 -3.45 3.32 -9.41
C THR A 63 -3.86 2.40 -10.56
N THR A 64 -4.59 2.90 -11.55
CA THR A 64 -4.99 2.12 -12.72
C THR A 64 -3.76 1.56 -13.46
N VAL A 65 -2.76 2.41 -13.74
CA VAL A 65 -1.54 2.00 -14.46
C VAL A 65 -0.71 1.03 -13.61
N THR A 66 -0.61 1.25 -12.30
CA THR A 66 0.05 0.32 -11.37
C THR A 66 -0.59 -1.06 -11.45
N LEU A 67 -1.93 -1.15 -11.34
CA LEU A 67 -2.65 -2.42 -11.41
C LEU A 67 -2.46 -3.13 -12.76
N GLY A 68 -2.44 -2.39 -13.87
CA GLY A 68 -2.14 -2.93 -15.19
C GLY A 68 -0.72 -3.51 -15.29
N LEU A 69 0.29 -2.80 -14.78
CA LEU A 69 1.67 -3.27 -14.74
C LEU A 69 1.84 -4.49 -13.82
N LEU A 70 1.20 -4.48 -12.65
CA LEU A 70 1.19 -5.63 -11.74
C LEU A 70 0.58 -6.88 -12.40
N ALA A 71 -0.55 -6.71 -13.09
CA ALA A 71 -1.20 -7.80 -13.84
C ALA A 71 -0.28 -8.32 -14.95
N LEU A 72 0.37 -7.42 -15.70
CA LEU A 72 1.29 -7.75 -16.78
C LEU A 72 2.50 -8.53 -16.27
N PHE A 73 3.17 -8.06 -15.22
CA PHE A 73 4.33 -8.76 -14.66
C PHE A 73 3.96 -10.15 -14.12
N LYS A 74 2.80 -10.27 -13.47
CA LYS A 74 2.26 -11.56 -13.04
C LYS A 74 1.99 -12.48 -14.24
N GLN A 75 1.41 -11.96 -15.33
CA GLN A 75 1.16 -12.71 -16.57
C GLN A 75 2.46 -13.19 -17.23
N ARG A 76 3.54 -12.41 -17.14
CA ARG A 76 4.89 -12.80 -17.56
C ARG A 76 5.57 -13.82 -16.65
N GLY A 77 4.91 -14.23 -15.56
CA GLY A 77 5.44 -15.20 -14.60
C GLY A 77 6.48 -14.65 -13.63
N LEU A 78 6.61 -13.32 -13.53
CA LEU A 78 7.50 -12.69 -12.55
C LEU A 78 6.90 -12.73 -11.15
N ARG A 79 7.75 -12.94 -10.15
CA ARG A 79 7.39 -12.79 -8.73
C ARG A 79 7.36 -11.30 -8.40
N VAL A 80 6.16 -10.77 -8.21
CA VAL A 80 5.92 -9.35 -8.05
C VAL A 80 5.65 -9.01 -6.59
N GLN A 81 6.28 -7.97 -6.05
CA GLN A 81 5.92 -7.38 -4.78
C GLN A 81 5.36 -5.96 -4.98
N PRO A 82 4.09 -5.73 -4.72
CA PRO A 82 3.51 -4.40 -4.72
C PRO A 82 3.81 -3.65 -3.42
N PHE A 83 4.06 -2.35 -3.55
CA PHE A 83 4.20 -1.41 -2.45
C PHE A 83 3.36 -0.16 -2.71
N LYS A 84 3.01 0.55 -1.63
CA LYS A 84 2.33 1.83 -1.68
C LYS A 84 3.07 2.87 -0.83
N VAL A 85 3.35 4.03 -1.39
CA VAL A 85 3.84 5.18 -0.61
C VAL A 85 2.69 5.77 0.21
N GLY A 86 2.93 5.94 1.52
CA GLY A 86 1.93 6.51 2.43
C GLY A 86 0.96 5.49 3.04
N PRO A 87 -0.05 5.96 3.79
CA PRO A 87 -0.86 5.13 4.69
C PRO A 87 -2.12 4.54 4.05
N ASP A 88 -2.24 4.51 2.72
CA ASP A 88 -3.45 4.11 2.01
C ASP A 88 -3.74 2.61 2.14
N TYR A 89 -5.00 2.27 2.46
CA TYR A 89 -5.50 0.89 2.57
C TYR A 89 -6.23 0.41 1.31
N LEU A 90 -6.80 1.32 0.54
CA LEU A 90 -7.66 0.98 -0.60
C LEU A 90 -6.81 0.54 -1.79
N ASP A 91 -5.80 1.32 -2.15
CA ASP A 91 -4.88 0.96 -3.24
C ASP A 91 -4.19 -0.37 -2.95
N THR A 92 -3.75 -0.61 -1.70
CA THR A 92 -3.12 -1.87 -1.30
C THR A 92 -4.06 -3.07 -1.42
N SER A 93 -5.36 -2.90 -1.19
CA SER A 93 -6.36 -3.95 -1.38
C SER A 93 -6.51 -4.35 -2.85
N TRP A 94 -6.46 -3.37 -3.76
CA TRP A 94 -6.47 -3.61 -5.21
C TRP A 94 -5.19 -4.28 -5.71
N HIS A 95 -4.03 -3.87 -5.20
CA HIS A 95 -2.75 -4.54 -5.49
C HIS A 95 -2.81 -6.03 -5.16
N GLN A 96 -3.34 -6.36 -3.97
CA GLN A 96 -3.50 -7.74 -3.54
C GLN A 96 -4.53 -8.51 -4.38
N ALA A 97 -5.64 -7.89 -4.75
CA ALA A 97 -6.66 -8.54 -5.59
C ALA A 97 -6.09 -8.93 -6.96
N VAL A 98 -5.26 -8.07 -7.57
CA VAL A 98 -4.64 -8.33 -8.88
C VAL A 98 -3.50 -9.35 -8.79
N THR A 99 -2.60 -9.19 -7.82
CA THR A 99 -1.38 -10.00 -7.74
C THR A 99 -1.57 -11.31 -6.97
N GLY A 100 -2.46 -11.32 -5.97
CA GLY A 100 -2.54 -12.35 -4.94
C GLY A 100 -1.49 -12.16 -3.83
N VAL A 101 -0.66 -11.10 -3.91
CA VAL A 101 0.40 -10.78 -2.95
C VAL A 101 0.00 -9.54 -2.14
N ALA A 102 0.12 -9.61 -0.83
CA ALA A 102 -0.17 -8.48 0.04
C ALA A 102 0.75 -7.30 -0.26
N SER A 103 0.17 -6.13 -0.51
CA SER A 103 0.91 -4.89 -0.70
C SER A 103 1.44 -4.36 0.64
N ARG A 104 2.55 -3.62 0.60
CA ARG A 104 3.23 -3.07 1.78
C ARG A 104 3.23 -1.56 1.73
N ASN A 105 2.95 -0.93 2.88
CA ASN A 105 2.98 0.52 2.97
C ASN A 105 4.39 1.00 3.35
N LEU A 106 4.92 1.91 2.54
CA LEU A 106 6.19 2.60 2.78
C LEU A 106 5.87 4.04 3.17
N ASP A 107 5.73 4.29 4.46
CA ASP A 107 5.26 5.56 4.99
C ASP A 107 6.37 6.31 5.72
N GLY A 108 6.78 7.46 5.18
CA GLY A 108 7.88 8.26 5.72
C GLY A 108 7.53 9.11 6.94
N PHE A 109 6.24 9.16 7.36
CA PHE A 109 5.83 9.83 8.60
C PHE A 109 5.74 8.88 9.78
N MET A 110 5.02 7.77 9.60
CA MET A 110 4.80 6.80 10.66
C MET A 110 6.05 5.97 10.94
N LEU A 111 6.80 5.61 9.89
CA LEU A 111 7.96 4.72 10.00
C LEU A 111 9.27 5.52 10.06
N PRO A 112 10.19 5.15 10.95
CA PRO A 112 11.58 5.60 10.85
C PRO A 112 12.21 5.18 9.51
N PRO A 113 13.15 5.97 8.95
CA PRO A 113 13.78 5.66 7.67
C PRO A 113 14.40 4.25 7.63
N ASP A 114 15.09 3.82 8.68
CA ASP A 114 15.68 2.47 8.74
C ASP A 114 14.63 1.37 8.70
N THR A 115 13.45 1.61 9.26
CA THR A 115 12.32 0.66 9.21
C THR A 115 11.74 0.58 7.80
N VAL A 116 11.60 1.70 7.08
CA VAL A 116 11.18 1.71 5.67
C VAL A 116 12.16 0.90 4.81
N ASN A 117 13.47 1.13 4.97
CA ASN A 117 14.52 0.38 4.27
C ASN A 117 14.44 -1.13 4.58
N ALA A 118 14.26 -1.47 5.86
CA ALA A 118 14.18 -2.86 6.30
C ALA A 118 12.94 -3.59 5.75
N LEU A 119 11.77 -2.95 5.77
CA LEU A 119 10.54 -3.50 5.18
C LEU A 119 10.71 -3.70 3.68
N PHE A 120 11.23 -2.70 2.96
CA PHE A 120 11.47 -2.83 1.53
C PHE A 120 12.46 -3.96 1.22
N ALA A 121 13.64 -3.98 1.83
CA ALA A 121 14.65 -5.00 1.59
C ALA A 121 14.14 -6.41 1.90
N ARG A 122 13.41 -6.58 3.01
CA ARG A 122 12.81 -7.87 3.41
C ARG A 122 11.85 -8.41 2.35
N HIS A 123 10.95 -7.56 1.84
CA HIS A 123 9.92 -7.99 0.89
C HIS A 123 10.45 -8.08 -0.55
N MET A 124 11.60 -7.48 -0.83
CA MET A 124 12.31 -7.66 -2.09
C MET A 124 13.16 -8.94 -2.15
N ALA A 125 13.50 -9.57 -1.03
CA ALA A 125 14.51 -10.66 -0.97
C ALA A 125 14.24 -11.83 -1.93
N ASP A 126 12.97 -12.21 -2.10
CA ASP A 126 12.56 -13.40 -2.87
C ASP A 126 11.70 -13.08 -4.10
N VAL A 127 11.74 -11.85 -4.59
CA VAL A 127 10.93 -11.40 -5.74
C VAL A 127 11.81 -10.93 -6.89
N ASP A 128 11.25 -10.92 -8.08
CA ASP A 128 11.94 -10.49 -9.30
C ASP A 128 11.77 -8.97 -9.51
N ILE A 129 10.58 -8.44 -9.16
CA ILE A 129 10.28 -7.02 -9.34
C ILE A 129 9.41 -6.44 -8.21
N GLY A 130 9.83 -5.26 -7.71
CA GLY A 130 9.04 -4.41 -6.82
C GLY A 130 8.38 -3.26 -7.57
N VAL A 131 7.07 -3.09 -7.41
CA VAL A 131 6.35 -1.94 -7.98
C VAL A 131 5.83 -1.08 -6.84
N ILE A 132 6.35 0.13 -6.73
CA ILE A 132 6.01 1.07 -5.67
C ILE A 132 5.05 2.12 -6.24
N GLU A 133 3.78 2.05 -5.89
CA GLU A 133 2.83 3.09 -6.26
C GLU A 133 3.04 4.35 -5.43
N GLY A 134 3.28 5.48 -6.09
CA GLY A 134 3.43 6.79 -5.46
C GLY A 134 2.11 7.34 -4.91
N VAL A 135 2.20 8.35 -4.08
CA VAL A 135 1.08 9.13 -3.51
C VAL A 135 1.03 10.51 -4.14
N MET A 136 -0.17 11.03 -4.41
CA MET A 136 -0.40 12.38 -4.97
C MET A 136 0.50 12.68 -6.19
N GLY A 137 1.06 13.87 -6.33
CA GLY A 137 2.14 14.17 -7.27
C GLY A 137 3.50 13.75 -6.72
N LEU A 138 4.49 13.59 -7.61
CA LEU A 138 5.84 13.07 -7.28
C LEU A 138 6.47 13.79 -6.08
N TYR A 139 6.34 15.10 -6.00
CA TYR A 139 6.92 15.98 -4.97
C TYR A 139 5.92 16.41 -3.90
N ASP A 140 4.69 15.92 -3.95
CA ASP A 140 3.66 16.22 -2.96
C ASP A 140 3.87 15.33 -1.73
N GLY A 141 4.18 15.96 -0.61
CA GLY A 141 4.43 15.31 0.67
C GLY A 141 3.76 16.01 1.84
N TYR A 142 4.36 15.92 3.02
CA TYR A 142 3.84 16.55 4.24
C TYR A 142 4.61 17.83 4.58
N GLY A 143 3.98 18.98 4.41
CA GLY A 143 4.60 20.29 4.62
C GLY A 143 5.19 20.88 3.32
N ARG A 144 6.27 21.65 3.45
CA ARG A 144 6.92 22.35 2.32
C ARG A 144 8.09 21.58 1.71
N ASP A 145 8.63 20.63 2.45
CA ASP A 145 9.75 19.81 1.99
C ASP A 145 9.24 18.81 0.93
N PRO A 146 9.71 18.89 -0.32
CA PRO A 146 9.27 18.01 -1.39
C PRO A 146 9.73 16.55 -1.21
N HIS A 147 10.59 16.29 -0.23
CA HIS A 147 11.09 14.95 0.06
C HIS A 147 10.48 14.33 1.32
N TYR A 148 9.81 15.13 2.16
CA TYR A 148 9.23 14.59 3.39
C TYR A 148 7.86 13.95 3.12
N CYS A 149 7.78 12.63 3.29
CA CYS A 149 6.57 11.82 3.07
C CYS A 149 6.03 11.86 1.63
N SER A 150 6.87 12.18 0.65
CA SER A 150 6.54 12.19 -0.77
C SER A 150 7.01 10.93 -1.50
N SER A 151 6.51 10.72 -2.71
CA SER A 151 7.01 9.68 -3.61
C SER A 151 8.48 9.88 -3.96
N ALA A 152 8.92 11.13 -4.16
CA ALA A 152 10.32 11.48 -4.39
C ALA A 152 11.22 11.13 -3.21
N GLY A 153 10.77 11.43 -1.98
CA GLY A 153 11.51 11.09 -0.77
C GLY A 153 11.74 9.60 -0.61
N ILE A 154 10.71 8.79 -0.82
CA ILE A 154 10.82 7.32 -0.77
C ILE A 154 11.72 6.79 -1.91
N ALA A 155 11.57 7.29 -3.14
CA ALA A 155 12.41 6.89 -4.26
C ALA A 155 13.91 7.14 -3.98
N ARG A 156 14.25 8.33 -3.47
CA ARG A 156 15.63 8.68 -3.08
C ARG A 156 16.15 7.82 -1.94
N GLN A 157 15.34 7.62 -0.90
CA GLN A 157 15.72 6.84 0.27
C GLN A 157 16.04 5.39 -0.09
N LEU A 158 15.23 4.78 -0.98
CA LEU A 158 15.39 3.39 -1.40
C LEU A 158 16.37 3.22 -2.58
N GLY A 159 16.84 4.31 -3.19
CA GLY A 159 17.65 4.26 -4.42
C GLY A 159 16.88 3.72 -5.63
N CYS A 160 15.55 3.78 -5.60
CA CYS A 160 14.69 3.30 -6.67
C CYS A 160 14.53 4.35 -7.78
N PRO A 161 14.68 3.98 -9.06
CA PRO A 161 14.34 4.86 -10.17
C PRO A 161 12.84 5.18 -10.18
N VAL A 162 12.50 6.35 -10.71
CA VAL A 162 11.12 6.81 -10.89
C VAL A 162 10.72 6.63 -12.34
N ILE A 163 9.58 6.02 -12.59
CA ILE A 163 8.85 6.08 -13.86
C ILE A 163 7.77 7.14 -13.71
N LEU A 164 7.93 8.24 -14.43
CA LEU A 164 7.03 9.39 -14.34
C LEU A 164 5.83 9.20 -15.26
N LEU A 165 4.64 9.11 -14.70
CA LEU A 165 3.38 9.07 -15.43
C LEU A 165 2.88 10.50 -15.66
N VAL A 166 2.65 10.85 -16.92
CA VAL A 166 2.15 12.16 -17.33
C VAL A 166 0.86 12.03 -18.13
N GLU A 167 -0.02 13.01 -18.04
CA GLU A 167 -1.27 13.02 -18.81
C GLU A 167 -1.05 13.61 -20.19
N GLY A 168 -1.32 12.83 -21.25
CA GLY A 168 -1.21 13.25 -22.64
C GLY A 168 -2.46 13.90 -23.23
N LYS A 169 -3.58 13.95 -22.48
CA LYS A 169 -4.84 14.48 -22.96
C LYS A 169 -4.77 15.97 -23.22
N ALA A 170 -5.20 16.39 -24.41
CA ALA A 170 -5.33 17.83 -24.81
C ALA A 170 -4.04 18.65 -24.66
N VAL A 171 -2.87 18.03 -24.82
CA VAL A 171 -1.55 18.67 -24.77
C VAL A 171 -0.70 18.29 -25.97
N SER A 172 0.27 19.10 -26.30
CA SER A 172 1.28 18.90 -27.35
C SER A 172 2.69 19.08 -26.75
N THR A 173 3.59 19.75 -27.44
CA THR A 173 4.99 19.97 -27.03
C THR A 173 5.13 20.54 -25.60
N SER A 174 4.12 21.26 -25.07
CA SER A 174 4.11 21.75 -23.68
C SER A 174 4.26 20.64 -22.63
N LEU A 175 3.95 19.37 -22.97
CA LEU A 175 4.17 18.22 -22.07
C LEU A 175 5.66 18.06 -21.74
N ALA A 176 6.56 18.33 -22.73
CA ALA A 176 8.00 18.29 -22.49
C ALA A 176 8.44 19.34 -21.47
N ALA A 177 7.84 20.54 -21.47
CA ALA A 177 8.13 21.56 -20.44
C ALA A 177 7.71 21.10 -19.04
N THR A 178 6.58 20.39 -18.92
CA THR A 178 6.15 19.79 -17.65
C THR A 178 7.16 18.73 -17.19
N VAL A 179 7.54 17.78 -18.06
CA VAL A 179 8.52 16.73 -17.72
C VAL A 179 9.86 17.33 -17.33
N MET A 180 10.34 18.34 -18.08
CA MET A 180 11.57 19.07 -17.79
C MET A 180 11.52 19.73 -16.40
N GLY A 181 10.38 20.33 -16.02
CA GLY A 181 10.18 20.90 -14.68
C GLY A 181 10.36 19.85 -13.60
N PHE A 182 9.74 18.70 -13.74
CA PHE A 182 9.89 17.59 -12.77
C PHE A 182 11.32 17.05 -12.72
N GLN A 183 11.99 16.91 -13.86
CA GLN A 183 13.36 16.42 -13.95
C GLN A 183 14.38 17.37 -13.29
N HIS A 184 14.22 18.67 -13.47
CA HIS A 184 15.17 19.66 -12.95
C HIS A 184 14.84 20.15 -11.54
N PHE A 185 13.64 19.87 -11.04
CA PHE A 185 13.25 20.26 -9.69
C PHE A 185 14.12 19.61 -8.61
N ASP A 186 14.48 18.34 -8.80
CA ASP A 186 15.46 17.63 -7.99
C ASP A 186 16.44 16.84 -8.89
N PRO A 187 17.62 17.39 -9.17
CA PRO A 187 18.63 16.72 -10.01
C PRO A 187 19.22 15.43 -9.40
N GLN A 188 18.97 15.16 -8.11
CA GLN A 188 19.44 13.95 -7.44
C GLN A 188 18.44 12.81 -7.55
N LEU A 189 17.20 13.08 -7.97
CA LEU A 189 16.19 12.06 -8.20
C LEU A 189 16.35 11.43 -9.59
N ASN A 190 16.48 10.11 -9.63
CA ASN A 190 16.59 9.39 -10.90
C ASN A 190 15.21 9.17 -11.53
N ILE A 191 14.75 10.10 -12.38
CA ILE A 191 13.62 9.87 -13.28
C ILE A 191 14.15 9.10 -14.48
N ALA A 192 13.93 7.78 -14.51
CA ALA A 192 14.52 6.86 -15.48
C ALA A 192 13.76 6.79 -16.82
N GLY A 193 12.47 7.15 -16.79
CA GLY A 193 11.64 7.13 -18.00
C GLY A 193 10.26 7.74 -17.77
N VAL A 194 9.54 7.92 -18.87
CA VAL A 194 8.21 8.54 -18.88
C VAL A 194 7.19 7.58 -19.51
N LEU A 195 6.00 7.46 -18.90
CA LEU A 195 4.81 6.87 -19.46
C LEU A 195 3.77 7.95 -19.70
N ILE A 196 3.11 7.92 -20.87
CA ILE A 196 2.10 8.93 -21.23
C ILE A 196 0.72 8.31 -21.17
N ASN A 197 -0.12 8.78 -20.24
CA ASN A 197 -1.48 8.30 -20.08
C ASN A 197 -2.48 9.08 -20.94
N GLN A 198 -3.62 8.46 -21.28
CA GLN A 198 -4.75 9.04 -22.01
C GLN A 198 -4.40 9.52 -23.42
N VAL A 199 -3.65 8.72 -24.18
CA VAL A 199 -3.30 9.00 -25.57
C VAL A 199 -4.01 8.00 -26.50
N ASN A 200 -4.83 8.49 -27.43
CA ASN A 200 -5.72 7.64 -28.24
C ASN A 200 -5.30 7.54 -29.72
N SER A 201 -4.19 8.14 -30.12
CA SER A 201 -3.69 8.01 -31.50
C SER A 201 -2.17 7.90 -31.55
N GLN A 202 -1.68 7.08 -32.48
CA GLN A 202 -0.25 6.89 -32.69
C GLN A 202 0.46 8.20 -33.10
N GLY A 203 -0.18 9.03 -33.92
CA GLY A 203 0.39 10.30 -34.33
C GLY A 203 0.57 11.28 -33.17
N HIS A 204 -0.42 11.33 -32.26
CA HIS A 204 -0.31 12.16 -31.05
C HIS A 204 0.76 11.61 -30.09
N TYR A 205 0.80 10.30 -29.89
CA TYR A 205 1.86 9.66 -29.12
C TYR A 205 3.25 10.02 -29.64
N GLN A 206 3.47 9.88 -30.97
CA GLN A 206 4.77 10.17 -31.57
C GLN A 206 5.17 11.64 -31.37
N LEU A 207 4.25 12.58 -31.53
CA LEU A 207 4.49 13.99 -31.29
C LEU A 207 4.95 14.27 -29.85
N LEU A 208 4.25 13.67 -28.85
CA LEU A 208 4.59 13.85 -27.44
C LEU A 208 5.94 13.19 -27.10
N LYS A 209 6.16 11.98 -27.63
CA LYS A 209 7.42 11.24 -27.46
C LYS A 209 8.60 12.04 -28.02
N ASP A 210 8.52 12.50 -29.26
CA ASP A 210 9.61 13.24 -29.92
C ASP A 210 9.93 14.52 -29.13
N ALA A 211 8.91 15.22 -28.62
CA ALA A 211 9.11 16.41 -27.81
C ALA A 211 9.83 16.10 -26.50
N ILE A 212 9.39 15.08 -25.77
CA ILE A 212 10.00 14.71 -24.48
C ILE A 212 11.42 14.22 -24.69
N GLU A 213 11.65 13.29 -25.63
CA GLU A 213 12.97 12.73 -25.88
C GLU A 213 13.96 13.79 -26.42
N HIS A 214 13.49 14.75 -27.20
CA HIS A 214 14.32 15.85 -27.72
C HIS A 214 14.71 16.86 -26.64
N TYR A 215 13.75 17.35 -25.87
CA TYR A 215 14.00 18.44 -24.92
C TYR A 215 14.47 17.98 -23.55
N CYS A 216 14.00 16.82 -23.06
CA CYS A 216 14.34 16.31 -21.75
C CYS A 216 15.43 15.23 -21.76
N GLN A 217 15.75 14.64 -22.92
CA GLN A 217 16.69 13.51 -23.06
C GLN A 217 16.28 12.31 -22.17
N LEU A 218 14.99 12.20 -21.83
CA LEU A 218 14.42 11.10 -21.09
C LEU A 218 13.70 10.12 -22.03
N PRO A 219 13.88 8.81 -21.86
CA PRO A 219 13.17 7.84 -22.69
C PRO A 219 11.68 7.84 -22.38
N VAL A 220 10.86 7.90 -23.43
CA VAL A 220 9.43 7.63 -23.36
C VAL A 220 9.21 6.14 -23.58
N LEU A 221 8.76 5.45 -22.54
CA LEU A 221 8.59 4.00 -22.51
C LEU A 221 7.32 3.51 -23.20
N GLY A 222 6.38 4.41 -23.45
CA GLY A 222 5.14 4.05 -24.10
C GLY A 222 3.98 4.95 -23.69
N TYR A 223 2.78 4.51 -24.06
CA TYR A 223 1.55 5.22 -23.74
C TYR A 223 0.43 4.28 -23.31
N ILE A 224 -0.52 4.82 -22.56
CA ILE A 224 -1.74 4.13 -22.15
C ILE A 224 -2.92 4.80 -22.85
N PRO A 225 -3.70 4.06 -23.66
CA PRO A 225 -4.91 4.59 -24.28
C PRO A 225 -6.00 4.82 -23.22
N THR A 226 -6.99 5.66 -23.53
CA THR A 226 -8.18 5.79 -22.70
C THR A 226 -8.97 4.48 -22.75
N MET A 227 -9.18 3.87 -21.59
CA MET A 227 -9.90 2.59 -21.45
C MET A 227 -11.10 2.76 -20.49
N PRO A 228 -12.27 3.19 -21.00
CA PRO A 228 -13.43 3.46 -20.14
C PRO A 228 -13.90 2.26 -19.32
N GLN A 229 -13.68 1.04 -19.83
CA GLN A 229 -14.01 -0.21 -19.16
C GLN A 229 -13.12 -0.54 -17.96
N ILE A 230 -11.99 0.15 -17.82
CA ILE A 230 -11.03 -0.03 -16.70
C ILE A 230 -11.12 1.17 -15.74
N SER A 231 -12.33 1.68 -15.55
CA SER A 231 -12.58 2.71 -14.53
C SER A 231 -12.72 2.06 -13.16
N LEU A 232 -11.82 2.39 -12.24
CA LEU A 232 -11.98 1.99 -10.85
C LEU A 232 -13.16 2.75 -10.25
N PRO A 233 -14.11 2.05 -9.61
CA PRO A 233 -15.23 2.72 -8.98
C PRO A 233 -14.71 3.57 -7.81
N SER A 234 -14.97 4.85 -7.88
CA SER A 234 -14.65 5.82 -6.83
C SER A 234 -15.90 6.22 -6.05
N ARG A 235 -15.74 6.46 -4.76
CA ARG A 235 -16.72 7.10 -3.87
C ARG A 235 -16.15 8.43 -3.40
N HIS A 236 -16.94 9.20 -2.66
CA HIS A 236 -16.48 10.47 -2.05
C HIS A 236 -15.24 10.33 -1.16
N LEU A 237 -14.91 9.12 -0.74
CA LEU A 237 -13.79 8.76 0.15
C LEU A 237 -12.65 7.97 -0.54
N GLY A 238 -12.54 8.03 -1.87
CA GLY A 238 -11.55 7.27 -2.63
C GLY A 238 -12.14 6.05 -3.35
N LEU A 239 -11.31 5.06 -3.67
CA LEU A 239 -11.74 3.85 -4.36
C LEU A 239 -12.68 2.99 -3.49
N VAL A 240 -13.57 2.26 -4.12
CA VAL A 240 -14.29 1.17 -3.45
C VAL A 240 -13.31 0.04 -3.16
N SER A 241 -13.44 -0.63 -2.01
CA SER A 241 -12.58 -1.77 -1.68
C SER A 241 -12.68 -2.87 -2.73
N ALA A 242 -11.54 -3.50 -3.03
CA ALA A 242 -11.46 -4.62 -3.98
C ALA A 242 -12.31 -5.83 -3.58
N THR A 243 -12.65 -5.99 -2.30
CA THR A 243 -13.53 -7.07 -1.81
C THR A 243 -14.94 -7.00 -2.40
N ALA A 244 -15.39 -5.81 -2.83
CA ALA A 244 -16.68 -5.61 -3.50
C ALA A 244 -16.65 -5.92 -5.01
N PHE A 245 -15.49 -6.29 -5.59
CA PHE A 245 -15.28 -6.45 -7.03
C PHE A 245 -14.55 -7.74 -7.40
N SER A 246 -15.13 -8.89 -7.10
CA SER A 246 -14.52 -10.21 -7.36
C SER A 246 -14.44 -10.61 -8.85
N ASP A 247 -15.10 -9.91 -9.79
CA ASP A 247 -15.29 -10.40 -11.16
C ASP A 247 -14.41 -9.75 -12.25
N ASN A 248 -13.34 -9.02 -11.90
CA ASN A 248 -12.59 -8.22 -12.88
C ASN A 248 -11.28 -8.85 -13.41
N ALA A 249 -11.04 -10.14 -13.24
CA ALA A 249 -9.81 -10.79 -13.72
C ALA A 249 -9.60 -10.60 -15.24
N GLU A 250 -10.67 -10.69 -16.04
CA GLU A 250 -10.62 -10.51 -17.49
C GLU A 250 -10.25 -9.06 -17.88
N HIS A 251 -10.74 -8.06 -17.16
CA HIS A 251 -10.41 -6.66 -17.40
C HIS A 251 -8.91 -6.39 -17.19
N TRP A 252 -8.34 -6.93 -16.12
CA TRP A 252 -6.90 -6.79 -15.84
C TRP A 252 -6.04 -7.54 -16.84
N GLN A 253 -6.47 -8.73 -17.31
CA GLN A 253 -5.78 -9.46 -18.37
C GLN A 253 -5.80 -8.69 -19.70
N HIS A 254 -6.94 -8.11 -20.05
CA HIS A 254 -7.05 -7.27 -21.26
C HIS A 254 -6.15 -6.03 -21.15
N PHE A 255 -6.13 -5.38 -19.98
CA PHE A 255 -5.26 -4.23 -19.75
C PHE A 255 -3.78 -4.59 -19.80
N ALA A 256 -3.39 -5.68 -19.18
CA ALA A 256 -2.03 -6.22 -19.27
C ALA A 256 -1.61 -6.46 -20.72
N SER A 257 -2.49 -7.06 -21.54
CA SER A 257 -2.24 -7.28 -22.98
C SER A 257 -2.13 -5.98 -23.77
N THR A 258 -2.88 -4.95 -23.38
CA THR A 258 -2.75 -3.60 -23.98
C THR A 258 -1.40 -2.97 -23.64
N LEU A 259 -0.99 -3.03 -22.36
CA LEU A 259 0.32 -2.51 -21.94
C LEU A 259 1.47 -3.25 -22.61
N GLU A 260 1.36 -4.57 -22.81
CA GLU A 260 2.36 -5.36 -23.55
C GLU A 260 2.58 -4.84 -24.98
N GLN A 261 1.54 -4.27 -25.62
CA GLN A 261 1.59 -3.75 -26.98
C GLN A 261 2.01 -2.28 -27.06
N THR A 262 1.76 -1.50 -26.00
CA THR A 262 1.92 -0.04 -26.04
C THR A 262 3.06 0.48 -25.20
N VAL A 263 3.68 -0.38 -24.37
CA VAL A 263 4.79 -0.03 -23.48
C VAL A 263 6.00 -0.92 -23.79
N ASP A 264 7.18 -0.32 -23.90
CA ASP A 264 8.47 -1.03 -24.01
C ASP A 264 8.87 -1.60 -22.66
N ILE A 265 8.33 -2.77 -22.34
CA ILE A 265 8.52 -3.44 -21.05
C ILE A 265 9.98 -3.87 -20.85
N GLU A 266 10.68 -4.31 -21.90
CA GLU A 266 12.08 -4.72 -21.80
C GLU A 266 12.97 -3.53 -21.40
N ARG A 267 12.71 -2.38 -22.00
CA ARG A 267 13.40 -1.14 -21.64
C ARG A 267 13.07 -0.69 -20.23
N LEU A 268 11.79 -0.79 -19.83
CA LEU A 268 11.37 -0.49 -18.46
C LEU A 268 12.14 -1.37 -17.46
N LEU A 269 12.16 -2.68 -17.64
CA LEU A 269 12.87 -3.63 -16.78
C LEU A 269 14.38 -3.32 -16.73
N THR A 270 14.99 -2.97 -17.85
CA THR A 270 16.41 -2.59 -17.92
C THR A 270 16.70 -1.32 -17.10
N LEU A 271 15.88 -0.30 -17.23
CA LEU A 271 16.04 1.00 -16.56
C LEU A 271 15.73 0.95 -15.06
N THR A 272 15.02 -0.08 -14.62
CA THR A 272 14.58 -0.24 -13.22
C THR A 272 15.38 -1.30 -12.47
N THR A 273 16.48 -1.78 -13.04
CA THR A 273 17.43 -2.68 -12.37
C THR A 273 18.10 -1.97 -11.20
N LEU A 274 17.98 -2.53 -10.01
CA LEU A 274 18.64 -2.01 -8.81
C LEU A 274 20.11 -2.42 -8.79
N SER A 275 20.99 -1.51 -8.38
CA SER A 275 22.42 -1.82 -8.12
C SER A 275 22.60 -2.63 -6.83
N SER A 276 21.79 -2.35 -5.82
CA SER A 276 21.73 -3.05 -4.53
C SER A 276 20.40 -2.71 -3.84
N LEU A 277 19.99 -3.53 -2.89
CA LEU A 277 18.97 -3.14 -1.92
C LEU A 277 19.56 -2.15 -0.92
N PRO A 278 18.74 -1.27 -0.30
CA PRO A 278 19.23 -0.39 0.74
C PRO A 278 19.75 -1.18 1.95
N ASP A 279 20.76 -0.63 2.64
CA ASP A 279 21.17 -1.16 3.93
C ASP A 279 20.01 -1.07 4.91
N ALA A 280 19.74 -2.17 5.60
CA ALA A 280 18.59 -2.30 6.46
C ALA A 280 18.95 -2.82 7.84
N ALA A 281 18.53 -2.09 8.87
CA ALA A 281 18.54 -2.59 10.23
C ALA A 281 17.54 -3.73 10.41
N PRO A 282 17.72 -4.65 11.37
CA PRO A 282 16.71 -5.66 11.67
C PRO A 282 15.38 -5.00 12.08
N ILE A 283 14.28 -5.48 11.50
CA ILE A 283 12.94 -5.07 11.93
C ILE A 283 12.71 -5.59 13.35
N ALA A 284 12.16 -4.73 14.21
CA ALA A 284 11.79 -5.11 15.56
C ALA A 284 10.87 -6.34 15.55
N GLN A 285 11.15 -7.29 16.43
CA GLN A 285 10.38 -8.51 16.60
C GLN A 285 9.72 -8.51 17.99
N LEU A 286 8.56 -9.13 18.07
CA LEU A 286 7.91 -9.38 19.36
C LEU A 286 8.51 -10.62 20.02
N ASP A 287 8.49 -10.66 21.34
CA ASP A 287 8.96 -11.83 22.10
C ASP A 287 8.06 -13.05 21.85
N PRO A 288 8.60 -14.13 21.26
CA PRO A 288 7.83 -15.34 21.00
C PRO A 288 7.28 -15.99 22.28
N GLN A 289 7.92 -15.81 23.44
CA GLN A 289 7.43 -16.36 24.70
C GLN A 289 6.15 -15.66 25.16
N LEU A 290 6.02 -14.37 24.89
CA LEU A 290 4.78 -13.62 25.13
C LEU A 290 3.66 -14.00 24.14
N ALA A 291 4.02 -14.33 22.91
CA ALA A 291 3.08 -14.55 21.81
C ALA A 291 2.56 -15.99 21.73
N GLN A 292 3.35 -16.98 22.17
CA GLN A 292 3.05 -18.41 22.00
C GLN A 292 1.70 -18.81 22.59
N GLY A 293 0.85 -19.45 21.78
CA GLY A 293 -0.46 -19.97 22.17
C GLY A 293 -1.57 -18.90 22.26
N LEU A 294 -1.27 -17.62 21.97
CA LEU A 294 -2.28 -16.58 21.88
C LEU A 294 -2.95 -16.58 20.51
N THR A 295 -4.23 -16.23 20.49
CA THR A 295 -5.02 -15.99 19.28
C THR A 295 -5.42 -14.50 19.24
N LEU A 296 -5.17 -13.86 18.09
CA LEU A 296 -5.68 -12.55 17.74
C LEU A 296 -6.85 -12.72 16.76
N ALA A 297 -8.07 -12.46 17.20
CA ALA A 297 -9.22 -12.37 16.33
C ALA A 297 -9.27 -10.99 15.67
N ILE A 298 -9.32 -10.95 14.35
CA ILE A 298 -9.42 -9.71 13.57
C ILE A 298 -10.77 -9.62 12.87
N ALA A 299 -11.47 -8.50 13.04
CA ALA A 299 -12.69 -8.19 12.31
C ALA A 299 -12.35 -7.97 10.82
N TYR A 300 -12.89 -8.79 9.92
CA TYR A 300 -12.53 -8.72 8.51
C TYR A 300 -13.75 -9.02 7.63
N ASP A 301 -14.40 -7.95 7.16
CA ASP A 301 -15.52 -7.97 6.23
C ASP A 301 -15.64 -6.61 5.51
N GLU A 302 -16.79 -6.34 4.91
CA GLU A 302 -17.06 -5.12 4.17
C GLU A 302 -17.04 -3.86 5.05
N ALA A 303 -17.32 -4.00 6.36
CA ALA A 303 -17.30 -2.91 7.33
C ALA A 303 -15.91 -2.69 7.94
N PHE A 304 -15.07 -3.73 8.03
CA PHE A 304 -13.76 -3.70 8.71
C PHE A 304 -12.70 -4.41 7.87
N HIS A 305 -11.76 -3.68 7.26
CA HIS A 305 -10.71 -4.29 6.44
C HIS A 305 -9.42 -3.46 6.34
N PHE A 306 -9.28 -2.37 7.09
CA PHE A 306 -8.11 -1.50 7.03
C PHE A 306 -7.01 -2.00 7.96
N TYR A 307 -6.22 -2.97 7.50
CA TYR A 307 -5.06 -3.49 8.20
C TYR A 307 -3.79 -3.26 7.39
N TYR A 308 -2.74 -2.76 8.02
CA TYR A 308 -1.40 -2.88 7.46
C TYR A 308 -0.96 -4.33 7.56
N GLN A 309 -0.60 -4.94 6.44
CA GLN A 309 -0.21 -6.35 6.45
C GLN A 309 1.02 -6.59 7.33
N ASP A 310 1.97 -5.64 7.39
CA ASP A 310 3.15 -5.76 8.24
C ASP A 310 2.80 -5.78 9.73
N ASN A 311 1.68 -5.17 10.14
CA ASN A 311 1.18 -5.31 11.50
C ASN A 311 0.72 -6.74 11.80
N LEU A 312 -0.01 -7.36 10.87
CA LEU A 312 -0.45 -8.75 11.01
C LEU A 312 0.77 -9.71 11.00
N ASP A 313 1.71 -9.47 10.10
CA ASP A 313 2.93 -10.27 10.01
C ASP A 313 3.79 -10.16 11.29
N LEU A 314 3.81 -9.01 11.95
CA LEU A 314 4.54 -8.81 13.19
C LEU A 314 4.02 -9.77 14.30
N PHE A 315 2.72 -9.89 14.45
CA PHE A 315 2.11 -10.83 15.40
C PHE A 315 2.27 -12.29 14.96
N ALA A 316 2.03 -12.59 13.68
CA ALA A 316 2.13 -13.95 13.15
C ALA A 316 3.57 -14.50 13.25
N ASN A 317 4.58 -13.69 12.95
CA ASN A 317 6.00 -14.06 13.04
C ASN A 317 6.45 -14.33 14.49
N ALA A 318 5.79 -13.73 15.47
CA ALA A 318 6.01 -14.03 16.88
C ALA A 318 5.31 -15.32 17.36
N GLY A 319 4.43 -15.89 16.54
CA GLY A 319 3.69 -17.12 16.86
C GLY A 319 2.26 -16.91 17.33
N VAL A 320 1.69 -15.70 17.22
CA VAL A 320 0.26 -15.43 17.45
C VAL A 320 -0.56 -16.03 16.30
N LYS A 321 -1.59 -16.79 16.62
CA LYS A 321 -2.55 -17.28 15.64
C LYS A 321 -3.48 -16.15 15.23
N ILE A 322 -3.49 -15.77 13.95
CA ILE A 322 -4.45 -14.79 13.41
C ILE A 322 -5.71 -15.52 12.97
N GLN A 323 -6.87 -15.09 13.48
CA GLN A 323 -8.18 -15.63 13.10
C GLN A 323 -9.11 -14.52 12.65
N ARG A 324 -9.59 -14.59 11.40
CA ARG A 324 -10.58 -13.65 10.87
C ARG A 324 -11.98 -14.03 11.34
N PHE A 325 -12.81 -13.01 11.58
CA PHE A 325 -14.24 -13.15 11.79
C PHE A 325 -14.98 -11.95 11.18
N SER A 326 -16.25 -12.11 10.89
CA SER A 326 -17.08 -11.05 10.31
C SER A 326 -18.09 -10.52 11.32
N PRO A 327 -17.98 -9.28 11.78
CA PRO A 327 -19.04 -8.64 12.56
C PRO A 327 -20.40 -8.58 11.85
N LEU A 328 -20.42 -8.54 10.51
CA LEU A 328 -21.64 -8.51 9.71
C LEU A 328 -22.29 -9.89 9.57
N HIS A 329 -21.51 -10.95 9.35
CA HIS A 329 -22.03 -12.24 8.88
C HIS A 329 -21.93 -13.36 9.92
N ASP A 330 -20.96 -13.30 10.83
CA ASP A 330 -20.81 -14.30 11.89
C ASP A 330 -21.74 -14.02 13.07
N LYS A 331 -22.12 -15.07 13.78
CA LYS A 331 -23.01 -14.97 14.95
C LYS A 331 -22.26 -14.73 16.27
N GLN A 332 -21.01 -15.09 16.32
CA GLN A 332 -20.22 -15.03 17.55
C GLN A 332 -18.75 -14.71 17.26
N LEU A 333 -18.14 -14.01 18.20
CA LEU A 333 -16.70 -13.80 18.25
C LEU A 333 -15.98 -15.16 18.45
N PRO A 334 -14.93 -15.47 17.69
CA PRO A 334 -14.12 -16.66 17.95
C PRO A 334 -13.44 -16.56 19.33
N THR A 335 -13.10 -17.70 19.92
CA THR A 335 -12.31 -17.73 21.16
C THR A 335 -10.93 -17.16 20.89
N ALA A 336 -10.58 -16.08 21.58
CA ALA A 336 -9.33 -15.38 21.43
C ALA A 336 -8.99 -14.58 22.70
N GLU A 337 -7.71 -14.36 22.95
CA GLU A 337 -7.18 -13.54 24.03
C GLU A 337 -7.04 -12.07 23.60
N MET A 338 -6.98 -11.84 22.30
CA MET A 338 -6.86 -10.52 21.67
C MET A 338 -7.92 -10.35 20.58
N VAL A 339 -8.50 -9.17 20.50
CA VAL A 339 -9.46 -8.83 19.43
C VAL A 339 -9.11 -7.47 18.83
N TRP A 340 -9.08 -7.40 17.53
CA TRP A 340 -8.85 -6.15 16.77
C TRP A 340 -10.01 -5.83 15.86
N PHE A 341 -10.69 -4.74 16.14
CA PHE A 341 -11.59 -4.09 15.20
C PHE A 341 -10.82 -2.94 14.55
N ALA A 342 -10.37 -3.13 13.33
CA ALA A 342 -9.66 -2.09 12.59
C ALA A 342 -10.59 -1.06 11.95
N GLY A 343 -10.03 -0.18 11.14
CA GLY A 343 -10.79 0.77 10.35
C GLY A 343 -11.56 0.12 9.21
N GLY A 344 -12.39 0.92 8.59
CA GLY A 344 -13.27 0.54 7.50
C GLY A 344 -14.42 1.53 7.36
N TYR A 345 -15.60 1.03 7.01
CA TYR A 345 -16.80 1.83 6.77
C TYR A 345 -18.01 1.30 7.59
N PRO A 346 -17.92 1.20 8.93
CA PRO A 346 -19.04 0.67 9.73
C PRO A 346 -20.30 1.51 9.61
N GLU A 347 -20.19 2.81 9.31
CA GLU A 347 -21.33 3.71 9.09
C GLU A 347 -22.20 3.30 7.89
N LEU A 348 -21.62 2.68 6.87
CA LEU A 348 -22.36 2.20 5.70
C LEU A 348 -23.16 0.93 6.00
N TYR A 349 -22.81 0.22 7.05
CA TYR A 349 -23.38 -1.05 7.47
C TYR A 349 -23.99 -0.97 8.88
N ALA A 350 -24.22 0.26 9.40
CA ALA A 350 -24.59 0.48 10.78
C ALA A 350 -25.87 -0.24 11.20
N ALA A 351 -26.90 -0.25 10.36
CA ALA A 351 -28.14 -0.99 10.59
C ALA A 351 -27.89 -2.51 10.72
N GLN A 352 -27.12 -3.09 9.79
CA GLN A 352 -26.82 -4.51 9.76
C GLN A 352 -25.96 -4.93 10.96
N LEU A 353 -24.98 -4.11 11.34
CA LEU A 353 -24.16 -4.32 12.55
C LEU A 353 -25.02 -4.28 13.81
N ALA A 354 -25.95 -3.33 13.91
CA ALA A 354 -26.88 -3.20 15.04
C ALA A 354 -27.85 -4.38 15.15
N GLU A 355 -28.29 -4.94 14.05
CA GLU A 355 -29.20 -6.12 14.00
C GLU A 355 -28.49 -7.43 14.39
N ASN A 356 -27.15 -7.49 14.34
CA ASN A 356 -26.41 -8.68 14.74
C ASN A 356 -26.23 -8.75 16.27
N HIS A 357 -27.37 -8.83 16.97
CA HIS A 357 -27.41 -8.84 18.46
C HIS A 357 -26.55 -9.94 19.07
N SER A 358 -26.42 -11.10 18.42
CA SER A 358 -25.62 -12.22 18.92
C SER A 358 -24.11 -11.92 18.91
N MET A 359 -23.62 -11.26 17.83
CA MET A 359 -22.25 -10.81 17.74
C MET A 359 -21.96 -9.70 18.80
N LEU A 360 -22.83 -8.69 18.88
CA LEU A 360 -22.70 -7.63 19.88
C LEU A 360 -22.68 -8.20 21.32
N ALA A 361 -23.51 -9.19 21.62
CA ALA A 361 -23.52 -9.84 22.93
C ALA A 361 -22.20 -10.62 23.18
N SER A 362 -21.67 -11.30 22.15
CA SER A 362 -20.41 -12.05 22.29
C SER A 362 -19.20 -11.15 22.50
N VAL A 363 -19.16 -9.97 21.86
CA VAL A 363 -18.12 -8.94 22.06
C VAL A 363 -18.19 -8.37 23.47
N ARG A 364 -19.39 -8.04 23.99
CA ARG A 364 -19.59 -7.63 25.39
C ARG A 364 -19.12 -8.69 26.37
N ALA A 365 -19.45 -9.96 26.10
CA ALA A 365 -19.01 -11.07 26.96
C ALA A 365 -17.48 -11.25 26.93
N ALA A 366 -16.82 -11.04 25.79
CA ALA A 366 -15.37 -11.05 25.71
C ALA A 366 -14.74 -9.92 26.53
N HIS A 367 -15.27 -8.70 26.44
CA HIS A 367 -14.87 -7.59 27.30
C HIS A 367 -15.02 -7.90 28.79
N GLN A 368 -16.16 -8.46 29.21
CA GLN A 368 -16.41 -8.83 30.61
C GLN A 368 -15.44 -9.91 31.12
N ARG A 369 -14.94 -10.79 30.26
CA ARG A 369 -13.88 -11.76 30.58
C ARG A 369 -12.49 -11.15 30.64
N GLY A 370 -12.33 -9.86 30.29
CA GLY A 370 -11.07 -9.16 30.30
C GLY A 370 -10.23 -9.33 29.04
N VAL A 371 -10.80 -9.88 27.94
CA VAL A 371 -10.12 -10.00 26.65
C VAL A 371 -9.54 -8.64 26.23
N ALA A 372 -8.31 -8.64 25.72
CA ALA A 372 -7.61 -7.43 25.31
C ALA A 372 -8.12 -6.96 23.93
N ILE A 373 -9.03 -5.98 23.92
CA ILE A 373 -9.74 -5.52 22.72
C ILE A 373 -9.20 -4.15 22.27
N TYR A 374 -8.81 -4.05 21.00
CA TYR A 374 -8.42 -2.80 20.37
C TYR A 374 -9.40 -2.42 19.26
N GLY A 375 -9.92 -1.19 19.32
CA GLY A 375 -10.75 -0.57 18.28
C GLY A 375 -10.03 0.60 17.62
N GLU A 376 -9.73 0.46 16.32
CA GLU A 376 -9.05 1.47 15.52
C GLU A 376 -10.05 2.11 14.55
N CYS A 377 -10.22 3.44 14.58
CA CYS A 377 -11.10 4.21 13.69
C CYS A 377 -12.53 3.64 13.67
N GLY A 378 -12.93 2.92 12.62
CA GLY A 378 -14.23 2.24 12.55
C GLY A 378 -14.47 1.27 13.71
N GLY A 379 -13.41 0.66 14.22
CA GLY A 379 -13.47 -0.20 15.42
C GLY A 379 -13.86 0.56 16.68
N LEU A 380 -13.39 1.80 16.86
CA LEU A 380 -13.86 2.67 17.96
C LEU A 380 -15.36 2.92 17.84
N MET A 381 -15.85 3.21 16.63
CA MET A 381 -17.26 3.47 16.36
C MET A 381 -18.14 2.26 16.74
N TYR A 382 -17.68 1.04 16.43
CA TYR A 382 -18.37 -0.19 16.76
C TYR A 382 -18.34 -0.53 18.26
N LEU A 383 -17.25 -0.18 18.96
CA LEU A 383 -17.12 -0.44 20.40
C LEU A 383 -17.89 0.57 21.27
N GLY A 384 -18.31 1.72 20.70
CA GLY A 384 -19.15 2.71 21.35
C GLY A 384 -20.55 2.22 21.69
N GLU A 385 -21.36 3.06 22.33
CA GLU A 385 -22.77 2.75 22.64
C GLU A 385 -23.64 2.83 21.40
N THR A 386 -23.47 3.91 20.61
CA THR A 386 -24.28 4.17 19.42
C THR A 386 -23.44 4.77 18.28
N LEU A 387 -23.90 4.53 17.07
CA LEU A 387 -23.47 5.19 15.86
C LEU A 387 -24.65 5.94 15.25
N VAL A 388 -24.51 7.26 15.10
CA VAL A 388 -25.46 8.12 14.40
C VAL A 388 -24.96 8.29 12.97
N ASP A 389 -25.69 7.77 12.00
CA ASP A 389 -25.30 7.81 10.58
C ASP A 389 -25.56 9.19 9.93
N GLN A 390 -25.23 9.32 8.65
CA GLN A 390 -25.44 10.58 7.89
C GLN A 390 -26.93 10.96 7.77
N GLN A 391 -27.85 9.99 7.87
CA GLN A 391 -29.28 10.19 7.87
C GLN A 391 -29.84 10.47 9.27
N GLN A 392 -28.96 10.70 10.27
CA GLN A 392 -29.31 10.93 11.66
C GLN A 392 -30.06 9.75 12.31
N GLN A 393 -29.93 8.55 11.77
CA GLN A 393 -30.46 7.34 12.38
C GLN A 393 -29.49 6.84 13.45
N ILE A 394 -30.01 6.44 14.59
CA ILE A 394 -29.24 5.95 15.74
C ILE A 394 -29.21 4.42 15.70
N HIS A 395 -28.02 3.86 15.61
CA HIS A 395 -27.78 2.43 15.59
C HIS A 395 -27.06 1.99 16.87
N GLN A 396 -27.60 0.98 17.57
CA GLN A 396 -26.97 0.43 18.77
C GLN A 396 -25.72 -0.37 18.41
N MET A 397 -24.61 -0.10 19.09
CA MET A 397 -23.32 -0.78 18.86
C MET A 397 -22.96 -1.66 20.07
N ALA A 398 -21.69 -2.02 20.23
CA ALA A 398 -21.26 -2.94 21.29
C ALA A 398 -21.50 -2.38 22.71
N GLY A 399 -21.48 -1.06 22.89
CA GLY A 399 -21.76 -0.43 24.19
C GLY A 399 -20.72 -0.72 25.25
N ILE A 400 -19.46 -0.89 24.86
CA ILE A 400 -18.34 -1.15 25.77
C ILE A 400 -17.69 0.17 26.18
N LEU A 401 -17.40 1.02 25.23
CA LEU A 401 -16.86 2.36 25.46
C LEU A 401 -18.04 3.35 25.60
N PRO A 402 -18.29 3.91 26.79
CA PRO A 402 -19.34 4.90 26.96
C PRO A 402 -19.15 6.08 26.01
N GLY A 403 -20.14 6.31 25.15
CA GLY A 403 -20.10 7.37 24.15
C GLY A 403 -20.75 6.99 22.82
N GLN A 404 -20.89 7.99 21.98
CA GLN A 404 -21.52 7.84 20.68
C GLN A 404 -20.63 8.38 19.56
N SER A 405 -20.63 7.70 18.41
CA SER A 405 -20.08 8.22 17.18
C SER A 405 -21.15 8.94 16.39
N VAL A 406 -20.87 10.16 15.94
CA VAL A 406 -21.81 10.97 15.16
C VAL A 406 -21.17 11.30 13.83
N MET A 407 -21.79 10.86 12.72
CA MET A 407 -21.32 11.18 11.36
C MET A 407 -21.61 12.63 11.02
N GLY A 408 -20.62 13.30 10.46
CA GLY A 408 -20.73 14.69 9.97
C GLY A 408 -20.65 14.79 8.45
N ASP A 409 -21.03 15.95 7.90
CA ASP A 409 -20.96 16.24 6.46
C ASP A 409 -19.56 16.65 6.00
N ARG A 410 -18.64 16.84 6.92
CA ARG A 410 -17.27 17.29 6.65
C ARG A 410 -16.26 16.38 7.31
N LEU A 411 -15.08 16.30 6.72
CA LEU A 411 -13.94 15.67 7.37
C LEU A 411 -13.66 16.33 8.73
N VAL A 412 -13.75 15.55 9.80
CA VAL A 412 -13.41 15.98 11.15
C VAL A 412 -11.88 16.01 11.29
N ARG A 413 -11.22 14.94 10.82
CA ARG A 413 -9.76 14.86 10.80
C ARG A 413 -9.29 14.22 9.50
N PHE A 414 -8.13 14.70 9.02
CA PHE A 414 -7.50 14.19 7.81
C PHE A 414 -5.98 14.33 7.91
N GLY A 415 -5.26 13.21 7.72
CA GLY A 415 -3.82 13.16 7.54
C GLY A 415 -3.05 12.79 8.80
N TYR A 416 -1.76 13.03 8.76
CA TYR A 416 -0.82 12.63 9.81
C TYR A 416 -1.01 13.39 11.11
N CYS A 417 -0.82 12.69 12.22
CA CYS A 417 -0.86 13.25 13.57
C CYS A 417 0.14 12.53 14.50
N GLU A 418 0.58 13.26 15.51
CA GLU A 418 1.32 12.73 16.66
C GLU A 418 0.38 12.67 17.86
N SER A 419 0.45 11.60 18.65
CA SER A 419 -0.26 11.48 19.91
C SER A 419 0.72 11.31 21.07
N GLN A 420 0.36 11.86 22.22
CA GLN A 420 1.06 11.65 23.49
C GLN A 420 0.09 11.05 24.49
N ALA A 421 0.50 9.95 25.14
CA ALA A 421 -0.28 9.32 26.18
C ALA A 421 -0.34 10.21 27.43
N LEU A 422 -1.54 10.60 27.85
CA LEU A 422 -1.79 11.33 29.08
C LEU A 422 -1.72 10.37 30.28
N GLU A 423 -2.22 9.15 30.07
CA GLU A 423 -2.21 8.06 31.03
C GLU A 423 -1.81 6.76 30.32
N GLY A 424 -1.47 5.72 31.09
CA GLY A 424 -1.22 4.38 30.55
C GLY A 424 -2.51 3.75 30.04
N ASN A 425 -2.44 3.11 28.87
CA ASN A 425 -3.55 2.38 28.27
C ASN A 425 -3.08 1.05 27.68
N LEU A 426 -3.96 0.33 27.01
CA LEU A 426 -3.65 -0.98 26.41
C LEU A 426 -2.41 -0.96 25.50
N LEU A 427 -2.15 0.17 24.82
CA LEU A 427 -1.07 0.30 23.84
C LEU A 427 0.09 1.18 24.29
N THR A 428 -0.12 2.13 25.21
CA THR A 428 0.90 3.14 25.55
C THR A 428 1.17 3.24 27.04
N ALA A 429 2.44 3.53 27.38
CA ALA A 429 2.82 4.00 28.69
C ALA A 429 2.59 5.52 28.81
N PRO A 430 2.43 6.07 30.04
CA PRO A 430 2.27 7.51 30.24
C PRO A 430 3.42 8.31 29.62
N GLY A 431 3.11 9.36 28.89
CA GLY A 431 4.09 10.24 28.22
C GLY A 431 4.63 9.70 26.90
N GLU A 432 4.34 8.47 26.51
CA GLU A 432 4.80 7.87 25.25
C GLU A 432 4.18 8.59 24.04
N MET A 433 5.01 8.79 23.02
CA MET A 433 4.62 9.44 21.78
C MET A 433 4.43 8.42 20.67
N LEU A 434 3.34 8.52 19.92
CA LEU A 434 3.07 7.71 18.73
C LEU A 434 2.85 8.61 17.51
N ARG A 435 3.20 8.09 16.34
CA ARG A 435 2.88 8.67 15.03
C ARG A 435 1.89 7.79 14.30
N GLY A 436 0.90 8.43 13.68
CA GLY A 436 -0.13 7.76 12.92
C GLY A 436 -0.86 8.72 12.02
N HIS A 437 -1.99 8.32 11.53
CA HIS A 437 -2.88 9.19 10.77
C HIS A 437 -4.32 9.00 11.20
N GLU A 438 -5.15 9.98 10.93
CA GLU A 438 -6.61 9.92 11.09
C GLU A 438 -7.26 10.31 9.77
N PHE A 439 -8.36 9.63 9.42
CA PHE A 439 -9.18 9.95 8.27
C PHE A 439 -10.63 9.57 8.57
N HIS A 440 -11.42 10.50 9.10
CA HIS A 440 -12.80 10.22 9.48
C HIS A 440 -13.71 11.45 9.39
N TYR A 441 -14.99 11.17 9.14
CA TYR A 441 -16.09 12.13 9.09
C TYR A 441 -16.91 12.15 10.39
N SER A 442 -16.68 11.17 11.27
CA SER A 442 -17.38 11.07 12.56
C SER A 442 -16.60 11.75 13.68
N ASP A 443 -17.31 12.12 14.74
CA ASP A 443 -16.72 12.49 16.01
C ASP A 443 -17.20 11.51 17.09
N PHE A 444 -16.36 11.19 18.07
CA PHE A 444 -16.73 10.33 19.19
C PHE A 444 -16.89 11.17 20.44
N ILE A 445 -18.13 11.25 20.93
CA ILE A 445 -18.52 12.04 22.10
C ILE A 445 -18.63 11.08 23.29
N SER A 446 -17.71 11.18 24.24
CA SER A 446 -17.64 10.30 25.39
C SER A 446 -17.62 11.08 26.71
N PRO A 447 -18.29 10.57 27.76
CA PRO A 447 -18.15 11.10 29.14
C PRO A 447 -16.83 10.68 29.81
N LEU A 448 -16.10 9.70 29.24
CA LEU A 448 -14.80 9.28 29.75
C LEU A 448 -13.73 10.31 29.45
N PRO A 449 -12.72 10.47 30.31
CA PRO A 449 -11.56 11.28 29.99
C PRO A 449 -10.79 10.66 28.82
N ALA A 450 -10.36 11.52 27.91
CA ALA A 450 -9.48 11.10 26.82
C ALA A 450 -8.08 10.75 27.36
N GLN A 451 -7.49 9.70 26.83
CA GLN A 451 -6.18 9.20 27.28
C GLN A 451 -5.02 9.62 26.40
N LEU A 452 -5.31 10.20 25.23
CA LEU A 452 -4.32 10.69 24.30
C LEU A 452 -4.52 12.19 24.00
N ALA A 453 -3.44 12.94 24.01
CA ALA A 453 -3.37 14.29 23.46
C ALA A 453 -2.74 14.22 22.07
N PHE A 454 -3.46 14.72 21.09
CA PHE A 454 -3.03 14.74 19.68
C PHE A 454 -2.56 16.11 19.26
N CYS A 455 -1.59 16.11 18.36
CA CYS A 455 -1.24 17.32 17.62
C CYS A 455 -0.96 17.02 16.13
N LYS A 456 -1.27 18.01 15.31
CA LYS A 456 -0.84 18.07 13.91
C LYS A 456 0.20 19.17 13.76
N ARG A 457 1.36 18.82 13.23
CA ARG A 457 2.43 19.79 12.97
C ARG A 457 2.53 20.02 11.46
N ARG A 458 2.76 21.25 11.09
CA ARG A 458 3.09 21.62 9.73
C ARG A 458 4.37 22.48 9.77
N ASP A 459 5.40 22.03 9.06
CA ASP A 459 6.71 22.69 9.05
C ASP A 459 7.26 22.95 10.48
N GLY A 460 7.10 21.98 11.39
CA GLY A 460 7.54 22.05 12.78
C GLY A 460 6.60 22.80 13.73
N VAL A 461 5.58 23.51 13.22
CA VAL A 461 4.64 24.30 14.02
C VAL A 461 3.35 23.51 14.26
N ILE A 462 2.87 23.48 15.49
CA ILE A 462 1.57 22.88 15.82
C ILE A 462 0.46 23.72 15.19
N SER A 463 -0.30 23.09 14.29
CA SER A 463 -1.42 23.71 13.57
C SER A 463 -2.77 23.36 14.18
N GLN A 464 -2.87 22.20 14.83
CA GLN A 464 -4.10 21.71 15.47
C GLN A 464 -3.74 20.85 16.69
N GLN A 465 -4.62 20.87 17.70
CA GLN A 465 -4.54 20.00 18.89
C GLN A 465 -5.94 19.51 19.24
N TRP A 466 -6.05 18.26 19.73
CA TRP A 466 -7.28 17.68 20.23
C TRP A 466 -6.96 16.55 21.22
N GLN A 467 -7.97 16.01 21.84
CA GLN A 467 -7.85 14.84 22.72
C GLN A 467 -8.73 13.72 22.18
N GLY A 468 -8.36 12.47 22.49
CA GLY A 468 -9.08 11.29 22.09
C GLY A 468 -8.48 10.03 22.70
N GLY A 469 -8.95 8.88 22.24
CA GLY A 469 -8.57 7.59 22.80
C GLY A 469 -9.23 7.35 24.16
N TRP A 470 -9.98 6.25 24.27
CA TRP A 470 -10.77 5.91 25.45
C TRP A 470 -10.57 4.45 25.80
N GLN A 471 -10.51 4.16 27.08
CA GLN A 471 -10.35 2.80 27.58
C GLN A 471 -11.36 2.48 28.66
N GLN A 472 -11.88 1.26 28.61
CA GLN A 472 -12.65 0.65 29.69
C GLN A 472 -12.17 -0.79 29.92
N GLY A 473 -11.64 -1.09 31.11
CA GLY A 473 -10.98 -2.37 31.38
C GLY A 473 -9.84 -2.59 30.38
N ASN A 474 -9.81 -3.76 29.73
CA ASN A 474 -8.83 -4.12 28.69
C ASN A 474 -9.32 -3.77 27.26
N THR A 475 -10.31 -2.89 27.11
CA THR A 475 -10.79 -2.43 25.81
C THR A 475 -10.37 -0.98 25.59
N PHE A 476 -9.58 -0.73 24.56
CA PHE A 476 -9.11 0.60 24.16
C PHE A 476 -9.56 0.90 22.73
N GLY A 477 -9.98 2.13 22.48
CA GLY A 477 -10.37 2.59 21.15
C GLY A 477 -9.90 4.00 20.85
N CYS A 478 -9.43 4.26 19.61
CA CYS A 478 -9.07 5.59 19.13
C CYS A 478 -9.26 5.68 17.60
N TYR A 479 -9.29 6.92 17.07
CA TYR A 479 -9.33 7.12 15.62
C TYR A 479 -7.97 6.98 14.92
N GLN A 480 -6.87 7.09 15.66
CA GLN A 480 -5.53 7.03 15.10
C GLN A 480 -5.21 5.62 14.61
N HIS A 481 -4.79 5.54 13.35
CA HIS A 481 -4.23 4.35 12.74
C HIS A 481 -2.74 4.24 13.03
N LEU A 482 -2.29 3.04 13.45
CA LEU A 482 -0.93 2.79 13.86
C LEU A 482 -0.23 1.75 12.97
N HIS A 483 1.06 1.97 12.74
CA HIS A 483 1.93 0.95 12.15
C HIS A 483 2.86 0.39 13.23
N PHE A 484 2.61 -0.83 13.69
CA PHE A 484 3.31 -1.42 14.84
C PHE A 484 4.81 -1.65 14.63
N ALA A 485 5.29 -1.69 13.39
CA ALA A 485 6.74 -1.70 13.15
C ALA A 485 7.44 -0.41 13.64
N ALA A 486 6.70 0.71 13.76
CA ALA A 486 7.21 1.96 14.33
C ALA A 486 7.08 2.01 15.85
N CYS A 487 6.15 1.25 16.43
CA CYS A 487 5.87 1.23 17.88
C CYS A 487 5.72 -0.20 18.41
N PRO A 488 6.77 -1.05 18.33
CA PRO A 488 6.70 -2.45 18.77
C PRO A 488 6.41 -2.59 20.27
N ALA A 489 6.71 -1.57 21.07
CA ALA A 489 6.36 -1.53 22.48
C ALA A 489 4.84 -1.57 22.70
N SER A 490 4.05 -0.92 21.84
CA SER A 490 2.58 -0.96 21.89
C SER A 490 2.05 -2.37 21.62
N ALA A 491 2.57 -3.06 20.62
CA ALA A 491 2.23 -4.46 20.34
C ALA A 491 2.65 -5.39 21.49
N THR A 492 3.81 -5.14 22.11
CA THR A 492 4.28 -5.91 23.28
C THR A 492 3.34 -5.74 24.47
N ARG A 493 2.90 -4.52 24.79
CA ARG A 493 1.93 -4.27 25.88
C ARG A 493 0.61 -4.97 25.64
N TRP A 494 0.14 -4.96 24.41
CA TRP A 494 -1.08 -5.66 24.04
C TRP A 494 -0.95 -7.18 24.24
N LEU A 495 0.19 -7.79 23.85
CA LEU A 495 0.48 -9.19 24.17
C LEU A 495 0.53 -9.47 25.68
N GLN A 496 1.13 -8.57 26.47
CA GLN A 496 1.19 -8.69 27.94
C GLN A 496 -0.20 -8.68 28.56
N ALA A 497 -1.09 -7.78 28.11
CA ALA A 497 -2.47 -7.75 28.57
C ALA A 497 -3.22 -9.05 28.19
N ALA A 498 -3.02 -9.58 26.99
CA ALA A 498 -3.61 -10.84 26.55
C ALA A 498 -3.12 -12.04 27.38
N ARG A 499 -1.84 -12.06 27.79
CA ARG A 499 -1.31 -13.11 28.67
C ARG A 499 -1.96 -13.18 30.03
N GLN A 500 -2.37 -12.05 30.59
CA GLN A 500 -3.07 -12.01 31.87
C GLN A 500 -4.47 -12.65 31.78
N VAL A 501 -5.07 -12.67 30.61
CA VAL A 501 -6.39 -13.30 30.38
C VAL A 501 -6.26 -14.81 30.13
N ALA A 502 -5.14 -15.25 29.57
CA ALA A 502 -4.86 -16.66 29.25
C ALA A 502 -4.46 -17.50 30.50
N GLN A 503 -4.14 -16.85 31.60
CA GLN A 503 -3.83 -17.48 32.92
C GLN A 503 -5.09 -17.63 33.78
#